data_9f90964a2a291e771d1d31e6fd48a72b
#
_entry.id   9f90964a2a291e771d1d31e6fd48a72b
#
_cell.length_a   1.000
_cell.length_b   1.000
_cell.length_c   1.000
_cell.angle_alpha   90.00
_cell.angle_beta   90.00
_cell.angle_gamma   90.00
#
_symmetry.space_group_name_H-M   'P 1'
#
loop_
_entity.id
_entity.type
_entity.pdbx_description
1 polymer ?
#
loop_
_entity_poly.entity_id
_entity_poly.type
_entity_poly.pdbx_seq_one_letter_code
_entity_poly.pdbx_strand_id
1 'polypeptide(L)'
;NTTGVSGIFEVSPEFLAQQIDAVFTDIRPCAVKIGMVSSAPLIETIAERLRFYKAEHIVVDPVMVATSGSDLIASDAVRTLRRELFPLAEVITPNRHEAEVLSGLHISGRADMSAAARAIAADCGCAVLLKGGHSDTDADDLLTFPDGTEIWFPGKRIANPNTHGTGCTLSSAIAANLAKGF
;
A
#
# COMPACT_ATOMS: atom_id res chain seq x y z
N ASN A 1 14.65 3.02 11.73
CA ASN A 1 14.29 2.80 13.13
C ASN A 1 13.22 3.83 13.58
N THR A 2 12.84 3.82 14.86
CA THR A 2 11.78 4.69 15.40
C THR A 2 12.18 6.17 15.55
N THR A 3 13.45 6.50 15.39
CA THR A 3 13.98 7.86 15.53
C THR A 3 14.29 8.55 14.20
N GLY A 4 14.37 7.80 13.11
CA GLY A 4 14.61 8.36 11.78
C GLY A 4 15.27 7.38 10.81
N VAL A 5 15.58 7.86 9.61
CA VAL A 5 16.30 7.14 8.56
C VAL A 5 17.73 7.66 8.52
N SER A 6 18.71 6.80 8.81
CA SER A 6 20.14 7.16 8.85
C SER A 6 20.89 6.83 7.56
N GLY A 7 20.30 6.03 6.67
CA GLY A 7 20.89 5.66 5.39
C GLY A 7 19.94 4.83 4.56
N ILE A 8 20.06 4.93 3.24
CA ILE A 8 19.32 4.15 2.25
C ILE A 8 20.34 3.53 1.30
N PHE A 9 20.22 2.23 1.05
CA PHE A 9 20.98 1.55 0.03
C PHE A 9 20.00 0.81 -0.89
N GLU A 10 19.94 1.23 -2.14
CA GLU A 10 19.04 0.65 -3.13
C GLU A 10 19.71 -0.54 -3.83
N VAL A 11 19.03 -1.66 -3.90
CA VAL A 11 19.48 -2.82 -4.68
C VAL A 11 19.23 -2.58 -6.17
N SER A 12 19.99 -3.24 -7.05
CA SER A 12 19.72 -3.11 -8.48
C SER A 12 18.44 -3.85 -8.89
N PRO A 13 17.74 -3.38 -9.95
CA PRO A 13 16.57 -4.06 -10.51
C PRO A 13 16.84 -5.53 -10.85
N GLU A 14 18.03 -5.83 -11.40
CA GLU A 14 18.44 -7.20 -11.77
C GLU A 14 18.57 -8.10 -10.54
N PHE A 15 19.14 -7.56 -9.44
CA PHE A 15 19.26 -8.33 -8.20
C PHE A 15 17.88 -8.56 -7.56
N LEU A 16 17.00 -7.56 -7.59
CA LEU A 16 15.62 -7.72 -7.12
C LEU A 16 14.87 -8.78 -7.94
N ALA A 17 14.99 -8.77 -9.28
CA ALA A 17 14.41 -9.78 -10.13
C ALA A 17 14.89 -11.19 -9.77
N GLN A 18 16.19 -11.36 -9.56
CA GLN A 18 16.78 -12.66 -9.15
C GLN A 18 16.22 -13.15 -7.80
N GLN A 19 16.00 -12.23 -6.83
CA GLN A 19 15.40 -12.61 -5.54
C GLN A 19 13.95 -13.08 -5.71
N ILE A 20 13.15 -12.36 -6.50
CA ILE A 20 11.77 -12.75 -6.79
C ILE A 20 11.74 -14.09 -7.52
N ASP A 21 12.56 -14.25 -8.55
CA ASP A 21 12.65 -15.48 -9.33
C ASP A 21 13.04 -16.68 -8.46
N ALA A 22 14.03 -16.50 -7.58
CA ALA A 22 14.47 -17.55 -6.67
C ALA A 22 13.34 -18.06 -5.75
N VAL A 23 12.51 -17.16 -5.24
CA VAL A 23 11.36 -17.54 -4.39
C VAL A 23 10.25 -18.18 -5.20
N PHE A 24 9.85 -17.58 -6.32
CA PHE A 24 8.73 -18.08 -7.12
C PHE A 24 8.99 -19.41 -7.81
N THR A 25 10.26 -19.73 -8.11
CA THR A 25 10.64 -21.02 -8.74
C THR A 25 10.82 -22.14 -7.72
N ASP A 26 11.08 -21.84 -6.46
CA ASP A 26 11.27 -22.83 -5.40
C ASP A 26 9.99 -23.00 -4.56
N ILE A 27 9.54 -21.93 -3.90
CA ILE A 27 8.39 -21.95 -3.00
C ILE A 27 7.39 -20.88 -3.47
N ARG A 28 6.51 -21.21 -4.41
CA ARG A 28 5.55 -20.26 -4.96
C ARG A 28 4.68 -19.65 -3.84
N PRO A 29 4.71 -18.32 -3.63
CA PRO A 29 3.88 -17.67 -2.63
C PRO A 29 2.39 -17.74 -3.00
N CYS A 30 1.50 -17.93 -2.01
CA CYS A 30 0.05 -17.84 -2.18
C CYS A 30 -0.46 -16.41 -2.12
N ALA A 31 0.30 -15.47 -1.57
CA ALA A 31 0.01 -14.05 -1.56
C ALA A 31 1.31 -13.25 -1.52
N VAL A 32 1.26 -12.01 -1.96
CA VAL A 32 2.41 -11.10 -1.99
C VAL A 32 2.04 -9.79 -1.30
N LYS A 33 2.85 -9.35 -0.33
CA LYS A 33 2.74 -8.01 0.23
C LYS A 33 3.90 -7.16 -0.25
N ILE A 34 3.58 -5.98 -0.78
CA ILE A 34 4.56 -4.98 -1.18
C ILE A 34 4.41 -3.78 -0.23
N GLY A 35 5.52 -3.37 0.36
CA GLY A 35 5.59 -2.17 1.18
C GLY A 35 6.32 -1.04 0.47
N MET A 36 7.24 -0.39 1.19
CA MET A 36 8.02 0.70 0.64
C MET A 36 8.88 0.24 -0.55
N VAL A 37 8.72 0.91 -1.70
CA VAL A 37 9.59 0.80 -2.86
C VAL A 37 9.98 2.20 -3.31
N SER A 38 11.28 2.50 -3.37
CA SER A 38 11.80 3.86 -3.47
C SER A 38 11.79 4.43 -4.89
N SER A 39 11.95 3.60 -5.93
CA SER A 39 12.21 4.07 -7.30
C SER A 39 11.36 3.41 -8.37
N ALA A 40 11.15 4.12 -9.48
CA ALA A 40 10.39 3.62 -10.61
C ALA A 40 10.99 2.34 -11.23
N PRO A 41 12.31 2.18 -11.42
CA PRO A 41 12.88 0.94 -11.94
C PRO A 41 12.59 -0.30 -11.07
N LEU A 42 12.62 -0.16 -9.74
CA LEU A 42 12.28 -1.26 -8.85
C LEU A 42 10.80 -1.62 -8.92
N ILE A 43 9.91 -0.62 -9.00
CA ILE A 43 8.47 -0.83 -9.16
C ILE A 43 8.17 -1.57 -10.46
N GLU A 44 8.78 -1.15 -11.57
CA GLU A 44 8.64 -1.79 -12.88
C GLU A 44 9.12 -3.24 -12.84
N THR A 45 10.27 -3.50 -12.21
CA THR A 45 10.81 -4.85 -12.03
C THR A 45 9.85 -5.74 -11.22
N ILE A 46 9.33 -5.25 -10.11
CA ILE A 46 8.34 -5.99 -9.30
C ILE A 46 7.12 -6.31 -10.15
N ALA A 47 6.54 -5.31 -10.81
CA ALA A 47 5.34 -5.49 -11.62
C ALA A 47 5.56 -6.49 -12.77
N GLU A 48 6.71 -6.42 -13.44
CA GLU A 48 7.08 -7.37 -14.50
C GLU A 48 7.17 -8.80 -13.97
N ARG A 49 7.86 -9.03 -12.85
CA ARG A 49 8.00 -10.37 -12.27
C ARG A 49 6.67 -10.91 -11.77
N LEU A 50 5.83 -10.10 -11.11
CA LEU A 50 4.51 -10.52 -10.65
C LEU A 50 3.59 -10.92 -11.83
N ARG A 51 3.62 -10.17 -12.93
CA ARG A 51 2.90 -10.55 -14.16
C ARG A 51 3.43 -11.85 -14.76
N PHE A 52 4.75 -11.99 -14.85
CA PHE A 52 5.40 -13.18 -15.39
C PHE A 52 4.99 -14.45 -14.63
N TYR A 53 5.02 -14.40 -13.30
CA TYR A 53 4.63 -15.51 -12.44
C TYR A 53 3.12 -15.64 -12.24
N LYS A 54 2.31 -14.71 -12.77
CA LYS A 54 0.85 -14.63 -12.51
C LYS A 54 0.59 -14.73 -11.01
N ALA A 55 1.24 -13.85 -10.26
CA ALA A 55 1.08 -13.78 -8.81
C ALA A 55 -0.37 -13.38 -8.45
N GLU A 56 -0.89 -14.01 -7.42
CA GLU A 56 -2.25 -13.79 -6.92
C GLU A 56 -2.20 -13.13 -5.54
N HIS A 57 -3.32 -12.57 -5.08
CA HIS A 57 -3.48 -11.98 -3.74
C HIS A 57 -2.39 -10.96 -3.41
N ILE A 58 -2.26 -9.95 -4.28
CA ILE A 58 -1.26 -8.89 -4.14
C ILE A 58 -1.83 -7.77 -3.27
N VAL A 59 -1.15 -7.46 -2.17
CA VAL A 59 -1.46 -6.34 -1.27
C VAL A 59 -0.37 -5.29 -1.38
N VAL A 60 -0.72 -4.04 -1.73
CA VAL A 60 0.24 -2.94 -1.82
C VAL A 60 -0.02 -1.90 -0.73
N ASP A 61 0.95 -1.71 0.15
CA ASP A 61 0.97 -0.61 1.12
C ASP A 61 1.79 0.54 0.51
N PRO A 62 1.16 1.62 0.01
CA PRO A 62 1.83 2.65 -0.78
C PRO A 62 2.58 3.63 0.12
N VAL A 63 3.60 3.15 0.81
CA VAL A 63 4.38 3.94 1.76
C VAL A 63 5.13 5.06 1.03
N MET A 64 4.69 6.31 1.22
CA MET A 64 5.25 7.49 0.54
C MET A 64 6.11 8.35 1.45
N VAL A 65 5.81 8.38 2.75
CA VAL A 65 6.50 9.22 3.74
C VAL A 65 6.89 8.39 4.94
N ALA A 66 8.11 8.60 5.44
CA ALA A 66 8.53 7.99 6.69
C ALA A 66 7.72 8.55 7.87
N THR A 67 7.60 7.79 8.95
CA THR A 67 7.00 8.26 10.22
C THR A 67 7.70 9.53 10.75
N SER A 68 8.96 9.74 10.35
CA SER A 68 9.74 10.95 10.65
C SER A 68 9.41 12.16 9.77
N GLY A 69 8.50 12.03 8.78
CA GLY A 69 8.12 13.09 7.84
C GLY A 69 9.02 13.25 6.61
N SER A 70 10.01 12.36 6.43
CA SER A 70 10.86 12.40 5.22
C SER A 70 10.16 11.74 4.04
N ASP A 71 10.19 12.37 2.86
CA ASP A 71 9.72 11.76 1.62
C ASP A 71 10.56 10.51 1.32
N LEU A 72 9.89 9.38 1.13
CA LEU A 72 10.52 8.09 0.83
C LEU A 72 10.44 7.72 -0.65
N ILE A 73 9.60 8.41 -1.40
CA ILE A 73 9.29 8.07 -2.79
C ILE A 73 9.36 9.33 -3.67
N ALA A 74 9.98 9.20 -4.81
CA ALA A 74 10.02 10.28 -5.81
C ALA A 74 8.67 10.38 -6.56
N SER A 75 8.36 11.56 -7.09
CA SER A 75 7.08 11.81 -7.78
C SER A 75 6.85 10.95 -9.03
N ASP A 76 7.91 10.55 -9.72
CA ASP A 76 7.87 9.61 -10.84
C ASP A 76 7.55 8.18 -10.40
N ALA A 77 8.06 7.78 -9.23
CA ALA A 77 7.76 6.47 -8.66
C ALA A 77 6.29 6.36 -8.23
N VAL A 78 5.65 7.42 -7.72
CA VAL A 78 4.19 7.43 -7.46
C VAL A 78 3.39 7.18 -8.74
N ARG A 79 3.76 7.85 -9.85
CA ARG A 79 3.12 7.62 -11.15
C ARG A 79 3.32 6.19 -11.63
N THR A 80 4.51 5.64 -11.42
CA THR A 80 4.82 4.25 -11.80
C THR A 80 4.05 3.24 -10.95
N LEU A 81 3.91 3.47 -9.63
CA LEU A 81 3.04 2.66 -8.77
C LEU A 81 1.62 2.57 -9.31
N ARG A 82 1.02 3.73 -9.65
CA ARG A 82 -0.35 3.80 -10.17
C ARG A 82 -0.49 3.06 -11.50
N ARG A 83 0.47 3.22 -12.40
CA ARG A 83 0.41 2.64 -13.75
C ARG A 83 0.72 1.16 -13.77
N GLU A 84 1.73 0.71 -12.99
CA GLU A 84 2.30 -0.62 -13.17
C GLU A 84 1.91 -1.60 -12.05
N LEU A 85 1.81 -1.14 -10.81
CA LEU A 85 1.67 -2.02 -9.66
C LEU A 85 0.24 -2.08 -9.10
N PHE A 86 -0.44 -0.94 -8.98
CA PHE A 86 -1.80 -0.93 -8.45
C PHE A 86 -2.81 -1.74 -9.28
N PRO A 87 -2.75 -1.79 -10.63
CA PRO A 87 -3.64 -2.64 -11.41
C PRO A 87 -3.43 -4.14 -11.20
N LEU A 88 -2.34 -4.55 -10.54
CA LEU A 88 -2.08 -5.94 -10.17
C LEU A 88 -2.55 -6.25 -8.74
N ALA A 89 -2.82 -5.22 -7.94
CA ALA A 89 -3.20 -5.39 -6.55
C ALA A 89 -4.66 -5.85 -6.42
N GLU A 90 -4.91 -6.72 -5.46
CA GLU A 90 -6.26 -7.01 -4.98
C GLU A 90 -6.75 -5.90 -4.06
N VAL A 91 -5.84 -5.40 -3.20
CA VAL A 91 -6.11 -4.29 -2.30
C VAL A 91 -4.88 -3.41 -2.09
N ILE A 92 -5.09 -2.10 -2.06
CA ILE A 92 -4.09 -1.13 -1.62
C ILE A 92 -4.51 -0.53 -0.28
N THR A 93 -3.54 -0.20 0.59
CA THR A 93 -3.81 0.21 1.97
C THR A 93 -3.25 1.61 2.31
N PRO A 94 -3.69 2.69 1.60
CA PRO A 94 -3.20 4.02 1.87
C PRO A 94 -3.66 4.54 3.24
N ASN A 95 -2.79 5.29 3.91
CA ASN A 95 -3.21 6.16 4.99
C ASN A 95 -3.84 7.44 4.40
N ARG A 96 -4.37 8.32 5.27
CA ARG A 96 -5.06 9.55 4.86
C ARG A 96 -4.17 10.45 3.97
N HIS A 97 -2.91 10.68 4.36
CA HIS A 97 -2.00 11.52 3.59
C HIS A 97 -1.67 10.90 2.21
N GLU A 98 -1.40 9.60 2.17
CA GLU A 98 -1.19 8.85 0.93
C GLU A 98 -2.43 8.91 0.03
N ALA A 99 -3.63 8.81 0.61
CA ALA A 99 -4.88 8.94 -0.13
C ALA A 99 -5.09 10.36 -0.70
N GLU A 100 -4.70 11.41 0.03
CA GLU A 100 -4.70 12.79 -0.49
C GLU A 100 -3.77 12.94 -1.70
N VAL A 101 -2.57 12.38 -1.62
CA VAL A 101 -1.61 12.39 -2.76
C VAL A 101 -2.15 11.60 -3.96
N LEU A 102 -2.76 10.43 -3.71
CA LEU A 102 -3.28 9.57 -4.76
C LEU A 102 -4.55 10.13 -5.42
N SER A 103 -5.46 10.71 -4.65
CA SER A 103 -6.73 11.24 -5.17
C SER A 103 -6.65 12.68 -5.66
N GLY A 104 -5.69 13.45 -5.15
CA GLY A 104 -5.63 14.91 -5.32
C GLY A 104 -6.70 15.66 -4.50
N LEU A 105 -7.43 14.99 -3.61
CA LEU A 105 -8.47 15.55 -2.78
C LEU A 105 -7.96 15.75 -1.34
N HIS A 106 -8.33 16.86 -0.71
CA HIS A 106 -8.07 17.05 0.72
C HIS A 106 -9.12 16.29 1.54
N ILE A 107 -8.68 15.61 2.60
CA ILE A 107 -9.54 14.77 3.44
C ILE A 107 -9.67 15.42 4.81
N SER A 108 -10.83 15.95 5.13
CA SER A 108 -11.15 16.55 6.44
C SER A 108 -12.06 15.65 7.30
N GLY A 109 -12.83 14.77 6.69
CA GLY A 109 -13.80 13.91 7.37
C GLY A 109 -14.22 12.69 6.57
N ARG A 110 -15.22 11.96 7.07
CA ARG A 110 -15.69 10.70 6.48
C ARG A 110 -16.19 10.86 5.02
N ALA A 111 -16.87 11.97 4.71
CA ALA A 111 -17.35 12.22 3.34
C ALA A 111 -16.19 12.36 2.35
N ASP A 112 -15.11 13.04 2.76
CA ASP A 112 -13.92 13.21 1.92
C ASP A 112 -13.15 11.90 1.81
N MET A 113 -13.11 11.08 2.87
CA MET A 113 -12.54 9.73 2.82
C MET A 113 -13.26 8.87 1.78
N SER A 114 -14.60 8.87 1.77
CA SER A 114 -15.39 8.17 0.75
C SER A 114 -15.09 8.68 -0.66
N ALA A 115 -15.06 9.99 -0.86
CA ALA A 115 -14.78 10.58 -2.16
C ALA A 115 -13.38 10.21 -2.66
N ALA A 116 -12.36 10.30 -1.80
CA ALA A 116 -10.97 9.96 -2.13
C ALA A 116 -10.82 8.45 -2.42
N ALA A 117 -11.37 7.59 -1.56
CA ALA A 117 -11.27 6.14 -1.73
C ALA A 117 -11.97 5.66 -3.02
N ARG A 118 -13.15 6.19 -3.36
CA ARG A 118 -13.84 5.90 -4.63
C ARG A 118 -13.03 6.35 -5.84
N ALA A 119 -12.47 7.56 -5.79
CA ALA A 119 -11.65 8.08 -6.89
C ALA A 119 -10.42 7.18 -7.12
N ILE A 120 -9.74 6.75 -6.06
CA ILE A 120 -8.59 5.86 -6.14
C ILE A 120 -9.01 4.48 -6.64
N ALA A 121 -10.08 3.87 -6.10
CA ALA A 121 -10.55 2.55 -6.49
C ALA A 121 -10.95 2.50 -7.97
N ALA A 122 -11.63 3.53 -8.46
CA ALA A 122 -12.00 3.66 -9.88
C ALA A 122 -10.77 3.82 -10.80
N ASP A 123 -9.76 4.59 -10.37
CA ASP A 123 -8.54 4.81 -11.15
C ASP A 123 -7.64 3.57 -11.20
N CYS A 124 -7.51 2.87 -10.07
CA CYS A 124 -6.59 1.73 -9.93
C CYS A 124 -7.24 0.37 -10.30
N GLY A 125 -8.57 0.28 -10.31
CA GLY A 125 -9.31 -0.95 -10.59
C GLY A 125 -9.19 -2.02 -9.49
N CYS A 126 -8.80 -1.65 -8.27
CA CYS A 126 -8.63 -2.55 -7.13
C CYS A 126 -9.33 -2.03 -5.87
N ALA A 127 -9.47 -2.85 -4.85
CA ALA A 127 -10.01 -2.42 -3.57
C ALA A 127 -9.04 -1.46 -2.84
N VAL A 128 -9.60 -0.49 -2.11
CA VAL A 128 -8.84 0.51 -1.35
C VAL A 128 -9.25 0.43 0.12
N LEU A 129 -8.33 0.06 1.00
CA LEU A 129 -8.49 0.18 2.44
C LEU A 129 -7.85 1.49 2.91
N LEU A 130 -8.63 2.57 2.98
CA LEU A 130 -8.17 3.86 3.47
C LEU A 130 -8.17 3.87 5.00
N LYS A 131 -6.96 4.01 5.58
CA LYS A 131 -6.74 3.97 7.04
C LYS A 131 -7.07 5.32 7.68
N GLY A 132 -7.95 5.31 8.70
CA GLY A 132 -8.46 6.52 9.37
C GLY A 132 -7.64 7.04 10.54
N GLY A 133 -6.62 6.35 10.98
CA GLY A 133 -5.87 6.58 12.23
C GLY A 133 -5.17 7.94 12.41
N HIS A 134 -5.31 8.87 11.47
CA HIS A 134 -4.78 10.25 11.53
C HIS A 134 -5.87 11.31 11.84
N SER A 135 -7.07 10.89 12.21
CA SER A 135 -8.11 11.79 12.73
C SER A 135 -7.92 12.07 14.22
N ASP A 136 -8.30 13.26 14.68
CA ASP A 136 -8.24 13.63 16.10
C ASP A 136 -9.39 13.02 16.91
N THR A 137 -10.46 12.56 16.25
CA THR A 137 -11.71 12.15 16.90
C THR A 137 -11.99 10.64 16.80
N ASP A 138 -11.60 10.00 15.70
CA ASP A 138 -11.85 8.59 15.43
C ASP A 138 -10.69 7.93 14.68
N ALA A 139 -10.75 6.60 14.53
CA ALA A 139 -9.77 5.82 13.79
C ALA A 139 -10.47 4.84 12.82
N ASP A 140 -11.62 5.28 12.28
CA ASP A 140 -12.41 4.45 11.38
C ASP A 140 -11.69 4.21 10.05
N ASP A 141 -11.55 2.95 9.66
CA ASP A 141 -11.02 2.57 8.36
C ASP A 141 -12.17 2.38 7.36
N LEU A 142 -11.90 2.68 6.09
CA LEU A 142 -12.86 2.55 5.00
C LEU A 142 -12.32 1.61 3.91
N LEU A 143 -13.01 0.50 3.67
CA LEU A 143 -12.78 -0.35 2.50
C LEU A 143 -13.76 0.04 1.39
N THR A 144 -13.23 0.38 0.22
CA THR A 144 -14.00 0.75 -0.97
C THR A 144 -13.61 -0.17 -2.13
N PHE A 145 -14.60 -0.73 -2.81
CA PHE A 145 -14.40 -1.57 -4.00
C PHE A 145 -14.55 -0.76 -5.29
N PRO A 146 -14.03 -1.25 -6.44
CA PRO A 146 -14.14 -0.55 -7.73
C PRO A 146 -15.60 -0.30 -8.18
N ASP A 147 -16.56 -1.09 -7.73
CA ASP A 147 -17.99 -0.91 -8.00
C ASP A 147 -18.65 0.19 -7.15
N GLY A 148 -17.86 0.81 -6.26
CA GLY A 148 -18.32 1.86 -5.35
C GLY A 148 -18.92 1.35 -4.03
N THR A 149 -18.96 0.03 -3.82
CA THR A 149 -19.37 -0.56 -2.52
C THR A 149 -18.40 -0.14 -1.42
N GLU A 150 -18.93 0.24 -0.26
CA GLU A 150 -18.16 0.72 0.90
C GLU A 150 -18.47 -0.08 2.15
N ILE A 151 -17.43 -0.39 2.91
CA ILE A 151 -17.53 -1.01 4.24
C ILE A 151 -16.71 -0.19 5.22
N TRP A 152 -17.34 0.34 6.26
CA TRP A 152 -16.68 1.06 7.34
C TRP A 152 -16.36 0.13 8.51
N PHE A 153 -15.12 0.20 8.97
CA PHE A 153 -14.65 -0.48 10.18
C PHE A 153 -14.47 0.53 11.29
N PRO A 154 -15.39 0.59 12.28
CA PRO A 154 -15.25 1.52 13.39
C PRO A 154 -13.99 1.23 14.20
N GLY A 155 -13.12 2.21 14.34
CA GLY A 155 -11.88 2.13 15.09
C GLY A 155 -11.89 3.08 16.28
N LYS A 156 -11.44 2.59 17.44
CA LYS A 156 -11.22 3.44 18.60
C LYS A 156 -9.77 3.92 18.62
N ARG A 157 -9.57 5.23 18.71
CA ARG A 157 -8.22 5.77 18.86
C ARG A 157 -7.57 5.30 20.17
N ILE A 158 -6.38 4.73 20.05
CA ILE A 158 -5.54 4.36 21.19
C ILE A 158 -4.47 5.43 21.34
N ALA A 159 -4.40 6.07 22.50
CA ALA A 159 -3.38 7.07 22.81
C ALA A 159 -2.03 6.36 23.06
N ASN A 160 -1.34 5.99 21.98
CA ASN A 160 -0.02 5.36 22.02
C ASN A 160 0.88 6.00 20.96
N PRO A 161 2.03 6.59 21.34
CA PRO A 161 2.97 7.17 20.39
C PRO A 161 3.73 6.12 19.55
N ASN A 162 3.73 4.86 19.97
CA ASN A 162 4.46 3.77 19.30
C ASN A 162 3.64 3.19 18.13
N THR A 163 3.50 3.96 17.06
CA THR A 163 2.71 3.59 15.87
C THR A 163 3.56 3.04 14.72
N HIS A 164 4.89 3.03 14.87
CA HIS A 164 5.81 2.55 13.82
C HIS A 164 5.54 1.08 13.50
N GLY A 165 5.40 0.77 12.22
CA GLY A 165 5.17 -0.59 11.71
C GLY A 165 3.72 -1.08 11.78
N THR A 166 2.77 -0.34 12.33
CA THR A 166 1.36 -0.76 12.41
C THR A 166 0.73 -0.95 11.02
N GLY A 167 0.99 -0.04 10.07
CA GLY A 167 0.52 -0.16 8.68
C GLY A 167 1.11 -1.39 7.99
N CYS A 168 2.42 -1.60 8.13
CA CYS A 168 3.09 -2.78 7.57
C CYS A 168 2.54 -4.09 8.17
N THR A 169 2.22 -4.10 9.46
CA THR A 169 1.60 -5.26 10.13
C THR A 169 0.21 -5.53 9.58
N LEU A 170 -0.62 -4.49 9.42
CA LEU A 170 -1.97 -4.61 8.88
C LEU A 170 -1.95 -5.17 7.44
N SER A 171 -1.17 -4.57 6.56
CA SER A 171 -1.08 -5.02 5.16
C SER A 171 -0.51 -6.44 5.03
N SER A 172 0.43 -6.84 5.90
CA SER A 172 0.93 -8.22 5.96
C SER A 172 -0.11 -9.21 6.48
N ALA A 173 -0.92 -8.80 7.48
CA ALA A 173 -2.01 -9.63 7.99
C ALA A 173 -3.10 -9.83 6.94
N ILE A 174 -3.43 -8.80 6.15
CA ILE A 174 -4.37 -8.91 5.02
C ILE A 174 -3.84 -9.94 4.02
N ALA A 175 -2.59 -9.80 3.55
CA ALA A 175 -2.00 -10.76 2.61
C ALA A 175 -2.01 -12.19 3.16
N ALA A 176 -1.68 -12.37 4.44
CA ALA A 176 -1.69 -13.69 5.08
C ALA A 176 -3.09 -14.30 5.18
N ASN A 177 -4.14 -13.48 5.34
CA ASN A 177 -5.53 -13.97 5.37
C ASN A 177 -6.03 -14.28 3.95
N LEU A 178 -5.74 -13.46 2.95
CA LEU A 178 -6.04 -13.76 1.55
C LEU A 178 -5.39 -15.09 1.12
N ALA A 179 -4.13 -15.34 1.50
CA ALA A 179 -3.45 -16.61 1.24
C ALA A 179 -4.14 -17.84 1.87
N LYS A 180 -4.98 -17.63 2.90
CA LYS A 180 -5.78 -18.68 3.56
C LYS A 180 -7.20 -18.81 2.99
N GLY A 181 -7.58 -17.94 2.05
CA GLY A 181 -8.90 -17.93 1.42
C GLY A 181 -9.98 -17.18 2.22
N PHE A 182 -9.59 -16.23 3.08
CA PHE A 182 -10.51 -15.34 3.80
C PHE A 182 -10.81 -14.09 3.00
#